data_daa868f906c939342fd3b9ab1941a56e
#
_entry.id   daa868f906c939342fd3b9ab1941a56e
#
_cell.length_a   1.000
_cell.length_b   1.000
_cell.length_c   1.000
_cell.angle_alpha   90.00
_cell.angle_beta   90.00
_cell.angle_gamma   90.00
#
_symmetry.space_group_name_H-M   'P 1'
#
loop_
_entity.id
_entity.type
_entity.pdbx_description
1 polymer ?
#
loop_
_entity_poly.entity_id
_entity_poly.type
_entity_poly.pdbx_seq_one_letter_code
_entity_poly.pdbx_strand_id
1 'polypeptide(L)'
;MNCVDDFRLRLGKRELVPIMIGGMGVDISTAELALEAARLGGIGHISDAMIKTVSDRRYDTKFVSVKQKSYKHNVANVDKSEVKFDLGDVAEATRLHVQSTMEAKRGEGLIFINCMEKLTMNAP
;
A
#
# COMPACT_ATOMS: atom_id res chain seq x y z
N MET A 1 40.75 -3.05 -4.32
CA MET A 1 39.59 -3.91 -4.00
C MET A 1 38.41 -3.00 -3.81
N ASN A 2 37.40 -3.06 -4.66
CA ASN A 2 36.19 -2.31 -4.40
C ASN A 2 35.43 -3.02 -3.29
N CYS A 3 35.20 -2.36 -2.18
CA CYS A 3 34.41 -2.88 -1.09
C CYS A 3 32.94 -2.97 -1.54
N VAL A 4 32.25 -4.07 -1.21
CA VAL A 4 30.83 -4.24 -1.54
C VAL A 4 29.99 -3.09 -0.95
N ASP A 5 30.45 -2.53 0.18
CA ASP A 5 29.79 -1.42 0.85
C ASP A 5 29.85 -0.08 0.08
N ASP A 6 30.73 0.01 -0.91
CA ASP A 6 30.85 1.22 -1.76
C ASP A 6 29.88 1.22 -2.94
N PHE A 7 29.22 0.10 -3.20
CA PHE A 7 28.24 0.02 -4.28
C PHE A 7 26.98 0.81 -3.95
N ARG A 8 26.54 1.62 -4.92
CA ARG A 8 25.30 2.40 -4.82
C ARG A 8 24.40 2.11 -6.01
N LEU A 9 23.12 1.96 -5.75
CA LEU A 9 22.10 1.86 -6.78
C LEU A 9 21.71 3.26 -7.22
N ARG A 10 21.88 3.57 -8.50
CA ARG A 10 21.42 4.83 -9.06
C ARG A 10 20.03 4.70 -9.64
N LEU A 11 19.11 5.52 -9.15
CA LEU A 11 17.75 5.62 -9.66
C LEU A 11 17.43 7.10 -9.96
N GLY A 12 17.49 7.46 -11.23
CA GLY A 12 17.45 8.85 -11.65
C GLY A 12 18.62 9.66 -11.05
N LYS A 13 18.30 10.68 -10.27
CA LYS A 13 19.29 11.54 -9.60
C LYS A 13 19.67 11.06 -8.17
N ARG A 14 19.12 9.94 -7.74
CA ARG A 14 19.32 9.42 -6.37
C ARG A 14 20.31 8.28 -6.36
N GLU A 15 21.13 8.26 -5.32
CA GLU A 15 22.02 7.16 -4.99
C GLU A 15 21.51 6.48 -3.73
N LEU A 16 21.27 5.18 -3.83
CA LEU A 16 20.61 4.39 -2.79
C LEU A 16 21.51 3.24 -2.35
N VAL A 17 21.32 2.80 -1.13
CA VAL A 17 21.82 1.50 -0.70
C VAL A 17 21.10 0.44 -1.55
N PRO A 18 21.83 -0.55 -2.14
CA PRO A 18 21.25 -1.54 -3.07
C PRO A 18 20.45 -2.62 -2.33
N ILE A 19 19.61 -2.22 -1.40
CA ILE A 19 18.74 -3.10 -0.63
C ILE A 19 17.30 -2.67 -0.87
N MET A 20 16.49 -3.62 -1.32
CA MET A 20 15.07 -3.42 -1.55
C MET A 20 14.28 -4.45 -0.75
N ILE A 21 13.37 -3.97 0.09
CA ILE A 21 12.37 -4.82 0.72
C ILE A 21 11.20 -4.93 -0.26
N GLY A 22 11.01 -6.11 -0.84
CA GLY A 22 9.99 -6.37 -1.85
C GLY A 22 8.56 -6.14 -1.32
N GLY A 23 7.66 -5.76 -2.23
CA GLY A 23 6.25 -5.66 -1.93
C GLY A 23 5.65 -7.03 -1.63
N MET A 24 4.93 -7.12 -0.53
CA MET A 24 4.22 -8.32 -0.07
C MET A 24 2.74 -8.01 0.16
N GLY A 25 1.99 -9.03 0.52
CA GLY A 25 0.54 -8.91 0.66
C GLY A 25 0.07 -8.13 1.88
N VAL A 26 -1.19 -8.41 2.23
CA VAL A 26 -1.96 -7.69 3.25
C VAL A 26 -1.20 -7.58 4.57
N ASP A 27 -1.02 -6.35 5.02
CA ASP A 27 -0.43 -5.98 6.32
C ASP A 27 0.97 -6.58 6.62
N ILE A 28 1.68 -7.02 5.57
CA ILE A 28 3.09 -7.48 5.65
C ILE A 28 4.01 -6.38 5.15
N SER A 29 3.70 -5.76 4.00
CA SER A 29 4.37 -4.54 3.53
C SER A 29 3.82 -3.33 4.27
N THR A 30 4.21 -3.22 5.53
CA THR A 30 3.72 -2.16 6.40
C THR A 30 4.47 -0.85 6.19
N ALA A 31 3.85 0.26 6.57
CA ALA A 31 4.49 1.57 6.52
C ALA A 31 5.77 1.60 7.37
N GLU A 32 5.75 0.98 8.54
CA GLU A 32 6.90 0.94 9.46
C GLU A 32 8.11 0.25 8.82
N LEU A 33 7.89 -0.88 8.17
CA LEU A 33 8.95 -1.61 7.48
C LEU A 33 9.52 -0.81 6.31
N ALA A 34 8.65 -0.18 5.51
CA ALA A 34 9.06 0.66 4.40
C ALA A 34 9.83 1.91 4.86
N LEU A 35 9.38 2.52 5.96
CA LEU A 35 10.02 3.69 6.56
C LEU A 35 11.42 3.36 7.07
N GLU A 36 11.60 2.20 7.69
CA GLU A 36 12.91 1.78 8.18
C GLU A 36 13.88 1.51 7.04
N ALA A 37 13.44 0.85 5.96
CA ALA A 37 14.25 0.68 4.75
C ALA A 37 14.67 2.04 4.16
N ALA A 38 13.74 2.98 4.07
CA ALA A 38 14.01 4.32 3.54
C ALA A 38 14.94 5.12 4.47
N ARG A 39 14.83 4.97 5.79
CA ARG A 39 15.70 5.61 6.77
C ARG A 39 17.16 5.17 6.59
N LEU A 40 17.37 3.91 6.25
CA LEU A 40 18.69 3.32 6.01
C LEU A 40 19.22 3.57 4.59
N GLY A 41 18.50 4.35 3.76
CA GLY A 41 18.92 4.69 2.41
C GLY A 41 18.57 3.67 1.34
N GLY A 42 17.84 2.61 1.69
CA GLY A 42 17.35 1.57 0.77
C GLY A 42 15.98 1.90 0.19
N ILE A 43 15.31 0.87 -0.33
CA ILE A 43 13.98 0.97 -0.92
C ILE A 43 13.00 0.12 -0.11
N GLY A 44 11.98 0.76 0.43
CA GLY A 44 10.85 0.09 1.06
C GLY A 44 9.63 0.02 0.14
N HIS A 45 8.72 -0.90 0.44
CA HIS A 45 7.43 -0.99 -0.22
C HIS A 45 6.30 -0.96 0.79
N ILE A 46 5.25 -0.22 0.46
CA ILE A 46 3.92 -0.36 1.05
C ILE A 46 3.01 -1.08 0.05
N SER A 47 1.87 -1.57 0.50
CA SER A 47 0.93 -2.31 -0.36
C SER A 47 -0.48 -1.73 -0.24
N ASP A 48 -1.20 -1.73 -1.36
CA ASP A 48 -2.62 -1.41 -1.41
C ASP A 48 -3.53 -2.62 -1.17
N ALA A 49 -2.94 -3.79 -0.92
CA ALA A 49 -3.70 -5.02 -0.68
C ALA A 49 -4.65 -4.85 0.52
N MET A 50 -5.96 -5.02 0.27
CA MET A 50 -7.03 -4.80 1.25
C MET A 50 -6.93 -3.44 1.97
N ILE A 51 -6.55 -2.41 1.25
CA ILE A 51 -6.20 -1.09 1.80
C ILE A 51 -7.31 -0.48 2.67
N LYS A 52 -8.59 -0.74 2.37
CA LYS A 52 -9.70 -0.26 3.19
C LYS A 52 -9.70 -0.88 4.59
N THR A 53 -9.40 -2.18 4.69
CA THR A 53 -9.28 -2.86 5.99
C THR A 53 -8.05 -2.39 6.76
N VAL A 54 -6.95 -2.18 6.05
CA VAL A 54 -5.72 -1.64 6.65
C VAL A 54 -5.95 -0.21 7.14
N SER A 55 -6.63 0.60 6.34
CA SER A 55 -6.97 1.97 6.71
C SER A 55 -7.86 2.04 7.95
N ASP A 56 -8.90 1.19 8.03
CA ASP A 56 -9.79 1.14 9.18
C ASP A 56 -9.04 0.79 10.48
N ARG A 57 -8.03 -0.08 10.39
CA ARG A 57 -7.21 -0.45 11.54
C ARG A 57 -6.22 0.63 11.97
N ARG A 58 -5.62 1.31 11.00
CA ARG A 58 -4.47 2.21 11.25
C ARG A 58 -4.88 3.65 11.47
N TYR A 59 -5.97 4.07 10.83
CA TYR A 59 -6.38 5.47 10.75
C TYR A 59 -7.79 5.71 11.30
N ASP A 60 -8.38 4.70 11.97
CA ASP A 60 -9.74 4.76 12.53
C ASP A 60 -10.80 5.18 11.50
N THR A 61 -10.61 4.79 10.25
CA THR A 61 -11.60 4.98 9.20
C THR A 61 -12.70 3.93 9.28
N LYS A 62 -13.76 4.07 8.48
CA LYS A 62 -14.92 3.18 8.51
C LYS A 62 -15.32 2.66 7.13
N PHE A 63 -14.37 2.56 6.22
CA PHE A 63 -14.63 2.14 4.84
C PHE A 63 -15.26 0.75 4.72
N VAL A 64 -14.84 -0.20 5.55
CA VAL A 64 -15.36 -1.57 5.53
C VAL A 64 -16.62 -1.69 6.37
N SER A 65 -16.68 -1.02 7.52
CA SER A 65 -17.80 -1.15 8.46
C SER A 65 -19.12 -0.62 7.88
N VAL A 66 -19.09 0.44 7.11
CA VAL A 66 -20.25 1.00 6.42
C VAL A 66 -20.79 0.00 5.39
N LYS A 67 -19.88 -0.60 4.61
CA LYS A 67 -20.22 -1.60 3.60
C LYS A 67 -20.77 -2.90 4.19
N GLN A 68 -20.16 -3.40 5.26
CA GLN A 68 -20.65 -4.59 5.95
C GLN A 68 -22.05 -4.42 6.52
N LYS A 69 -22.38 -3.23 7.01
CA LYS A 69 -23.75 -2.92 7.48
C LYS A 69 -24.76 -2.96 6.33
N SER A 70 -24.41 -2.47 5.16
CA SER A 70 -25.28 -2.47 3.97
C SER A 70 -25.50 -3.87 3.41
N TYR A 71 -24.51 -4.76 3.52
CA TYR A 71 -24.60 -6.12 2.95
C TYR A 71 -25.14 -7.16 3.91
N LYS A 72 -25.06 -6.96 5.23
CA LYS A 72 -25.54 -7.95 6.22
C LYS A 72 -27.01 -8.33 6.06
N HIS A 73 -27.84 -7.46 5.53
CA HIS A 73 -29.26 -7.69 5.36
C HIS A 73 -29.62 -8.33 3.99
N ASN A 74 -28.69 -8.40 3.03
CA ASN A 74 -29.01 -8.81 1.63
C ASN A 74 -28.11 -9.91 1.07
N VAL A 75 -27.29 -10.58 1.87
CA VAL A 75 -26.27 -11.54 1.38
C VAL A 75 -26.88 -12.72 0.63
N ALA A 76 -28.12 -13.10 0.92
CA ALA A 76 -28.79 -14.25 0.28
C ALA A 76 -29.36 -13.95 -1.13
N ASN A 77 -29.57 -12.68 -1.48
CA ASN A 77 -30.29 -12.28 -2.68
C ASN A 77 -29.53 -11.28 -3.57
N VAL A 78 -28.25 -11.05 -3.32
CA VAL A 78 -27.47 -10.10 -4.12
C VAL A 78 -27.00 -10.79 -5.39
N ASP A 79 -27.49 -10.33 -6.54
CA ASP A 79 -26.90 -10.66 -7.83
C ASP A 79 -25.44 -10.14 -7.85
N LYS A 80 -24.48 -11.06 -7.97
CA LYS A 80 -23.06 -10.72 -7.97
C LYS A 80 -22.66 -9.80 -9.13
N SER A 81 -23.46 -9.78 -10.20
CA SER A 81 -23.24 -8.87 -11.34
C SER A 81 -23.57 -7.40 -11.00
N GLU A 82 -24.39 -7.18 -9.98
CA GLU A 82 -24.75 -5.82 -9.53
C GLU A 82 -23.83 -5.24 -8.47
N VAL A 83 -22.88 -6.04 -7.94
CA VAL A 83 -21.95 -5.59 -6.93
C VAL A 83 -20.93 -4.63 -7.54
N LYS A 84 -21.16 -3.35 -7.35
CA LYS A 84 -20.19 -2.31 -7.73
C LYS A 84 -19.12 -2.15 -6.65
N PHE A 85 -17.87 -2.21 -7.06
CA PHE A 85 -16.77 -1.83 -6.19
C PHE A 85 -16.70 -0.30 -6.10
N ASP A 86 -16.65 0.21 -4.89
CA ASP A 86 -16.44 1.63 -4.67
C ASP A 86 -14.94 1.95 -4.82
N LEU A 87 -14.57 2.41 -5.99
CA LEU A 87 -13.21 2.82 -6.30
C LEU A 87 -12.83 4.12 -5.59
N GLY A 88 -13.81 4.95 -5.24
CA GLY A 88 -13.58 6.17 -4.47
C GLY A 88 -13.01 5.88 -3.09
N ASP A 89 -13.63 4.96 -2.36
CA ASP A 89 -13.12 4.51 -1.05
C ASP A 89 -11.73 3.90 -1.14
N VAL A 90 -11.45 3.12 -2.21
CA VAL A 90 -10.12 2.53 -2.42
C VAL A 90 -9.09 3.61 -2.67
N ALA A 91 -9.40 4.57 -3.53
CA ALA A 91 -8.50 5.69 -3.83
C ALA A 91 -8.22 6.54 -2.59
N GLU A 92 -9.26 6.83 -1.81
CA GLU A 92 -9.11 7.63 -0.58
C GLU A 92 -8.29 6.90 0.49
N ALA A 93 -8.56 5.61 0.71
CA ALA A 93 -7.79 4.80 1.65
C ALA A 93 -6.31 4.70 1.22
N THR A 94 -6.06 4.53 -0.09
CA THR A 94 -4.70 4.50 -0.65
C THR A 94 -4.01 5.85 -0.47
N ARG A 95 -4.70 6.95 -0.80
CA ARG A 95 -4.19 8.31 -0.62
C ARG A 95 -3.78 8.56 0.83
N LEU A 96 -4.64 8.22 1.77
CA LEU A 96 -4.38 8.37 3.20
C LEU A 96 -3.15 7.57 3.64
N HIS A 97 -3.05 6.32 3.19
CA HIS A 97 -1.93 5.45 3.55
C HIS A 97 -0.60 5.96 2.98
N VAL A 98 -0.58 6.38 1.72
CA VAL A 98 0.60 6.98 1.09
C VAL A 98 0.99 8.28 1.78
N GLN A 99 0.04 9.18 1.99
CA GLN A 99 0.28 10.48 2.60
C GLN A 99 0.86 10.33 4.01
N SER A 100 0.20 9.56 4.86
CA SER A 100 0.67 9.29 6.23
C SER A 100 2.07 8.67 6.26
N THR A 101 2.36 7.74 5.33
CA THR A 101 3.69 7.14 5.22
C THR A 101 4.73 8.17 4.80
N MET A 102 4.42 9.00 3.81
CA MET A 102 5.37 10.01 3.31
C MET A 102 5.62 11.14 4.31
N GLU A 103 4.64 11.53 5.11
CA GLU A 103 4.81 12.51 6.21
C GLU A 103 5.76 11.98 7.30
N ALA A 104 5.70 10.68 7.57
CA ALA A 104 6.57 10.02 8.54
C ALA A 104 7.97 9.69 7.98
N LYS A 105 8.17 9.80 6.67
CA LYS A 105 9.44 9.40 6.02
C LYS A 105 10.62 10.21 6.53
N ARG A 106 11.71 9.50 6.81
CA ARG A 106 13.04 10.06 7.14
C ARG A 106 14.10 9.36 6.29
N GLY A 107 15.23 10.03 6.09
CA GLY A 107 16.35 9.53 5.31
C GLY A 107 16.14 9.66 3.80
N GLU A 108 17.19 9.29 3.03
CA GLU A 108 17.28 9.52 1.58
C GLU A 108 16.73 8.35 0.74
N GLY A 109 16.36 7.25 1.36
CA GLY A 109 15.81 6.09 0.65
C GLY A 109 14.46 6.39 -0.02
N LEU A 110 13.94 5.40 -0.73
CA LEU A 110 12.69 5.49 -1.46
C LEU A 110 11.62 4.59 -0.86
N ILE A 111 10.38 4.99 -1.08
CA ILE A 111 9.22 4.15 -0.79
C ILE A 111 8.43 3.98 -2.07
N PHE A 112 8.19 2.72 -2.42
CA PHE A 112 7.35 2.32 -3.53
C PHE A 112 6.03 1.78 -3.02
N ILE A 113 5.02 1.79 -3.86
CA ILE A 113 3.75 1.14 -3.59
C ILE A 113 3.60 -0.08 -4.49
N ASN A 114 3.26 -1.22 -3.90
CA ASN A 114 2.86 -2.42 -4.61
C ASN A 114 1.36 -2.34 -4.86
N CYS A 115 0.98 -1.96 -6.09
CA CYS A 115 -0.41 -1.88 -6.50
C CYS A 115 -0.88 -3.24 -7.00
N MET A 116 -1.88 -3.80 -6.33
CA MET A 116 -2.53 -5.03 -6.76
C MET A 116 -3.76 -4.68 -7.62
N GLU A 117 -3.55 -4.61 -8.92
CA GLU A 117 -4.67 -4.44 -9.85
C GLU A 117 -5.55 -5.69 -9.84
N LYS A 118 -6.79 -5.55 -9.41
CA LYS A 118 -7.77 -6.61 -9.49
C LYS A 118 -8.47 -6.55 -10.84
N LEU A 119 -8.04 -7.40 -11.75
CA LEU A 119 -8.64 -7.59 -13.07
C LEU A 119 -10.12 -8.02 -13.03
N THR A 120 -10.68 -8.30 -11.86
CA THR A 120 -12.09 -8.65 -11.69
C THR A 120 -13.01 -7.44 -11.61
N MET A 121 -12.49 -6.25 -11.67
CA MET A 121 -13.31 -5.05 -11.71
C MET A 121 -13.62 -4.74 -13.17
N ASN A 122 -14.74 -5.31 -13.66
CA ASN A 122 -15.38 -4.91 -14.91
C ASN A 122 -14.38 -4.42 -15.96
N ALA A 123 -13.61 -5.35 -16.51
CA ALA A 123 -13.22 -5.18 -17.90
C ALA A 123 -14.52 -5.10 -18.70
N PRO A 124 -14.73 -4.08 -19.50
CA PRO A 124 -15.90 -3.97 -20.36
C PRO A 124 -16.01 -5.17 -21.28
#